data_91bb48f8ac0a458758b3c1bcf21080dd
#
_entry.id   91bb48f8ac0a458758b3c1bcf21080dd
#
_cell.length_a   1.000
_cell.length_b   1.000
_cell.length_c   1.000
_cell.angle_alpha   90.00
_cell.angle_beta   90.00
_cell.angle_gamma   90.00
#
_symmetry.space_group_name_H-M   'P 1'
#
loop_
_entity.id
_entity.type
_entity.pdbx_description
1 polymer ?
#
loop_
_entity_poly.entity_id
_entity_poly.type
_entity_poly.pdbx_seq_one_letter_code
_entity_poly.pdbx_strand_id
1 'polypeptide(L)' 'MKRKGYISWDEYFMGVAMLSGMRSKDPNTQVGACIVSPDNKILSMGYNGFPKG' A
#
# COMPACT_ATOMS: atom_id res chain seq x y z
N MET A 1 8.49 22.29 16.29
CA MET A 1 8.24 21.27 17.33
C MET A 1 7.64 20.03 16.69
N LYS A 2 8.19 18.88 16.98
CA LYS A 2 7.68 17.64 16.38
C LYS A 2 6.42 17.18 17.09
N ARG A 3 5.45 16.79 16.32
CA ARG A 3 4.24 16.14 16.82
C ARG A 3 4.59 14.75 17.33
N LYS A 4 3.98 14.36 18.45
CA LYS A 4 4.08 12.99 18.98
C LYS A 4 2.93 12.16 18.45
N GLY A 5 3.12 10.85 18.41
CA GLY A 5 2.06 9.92 18.02
C GLY A 5 1.89 9.75 16.52
N TYR A 6 2.82 10.22 15.72
CA TYR A 6 2.79 9.94 14.28
C TYR A 6 3.18 8.48 14.03
N ILE A 7 2.67 7.93 12.95
CA ILE A 7 2.89 6.52 12.62
C ILE A 7 4.32 6.31 12.10
N SER A 8 4.80 5.08 12.26
CA SER A 8 6.11 4.69 11.73
C SER A 8 6.08 4.58 10.20
N TRP A 9 7.27 4.52 9.61
CA TRP A 9 7.38 4.27 8.17
C TRP A 9 6.74 2.95 7.77
N ASP A 10 6.93 1.89 8.56
CA ASP A 10 6.34 0.59 8.28
C ASP A 10 4.81 0.66 8.32
N GLU A 11 4.25 1.31 9.31
CA GLU A 11 2.80 1.50 9.41
C GLU A 11 2.26 2.30 8.23
N TYR A 12 2.98 3.33 7.84
CA TYR A 12 2.61 4.15 6.69
C TYR A 12 2.59 3.32 5.40
N PHE A 13 3.67 2.58 5.13
CA PHE A 13 3.75 1.78 3.91
C PHE A 13 2.74 0.64 3.89
N MET A 14 2.49 0.00 5.03
CA MET A 14 1.46 -1.02 5.13
C MET A 14 0.07 -0.42 4.91
N GLY A 15 -0.17 0.76 5.42
CA GLY A 15 -1.42 1.48 5.18
C GLY A 15 -1.63 1.80 3.71
N VAL A 16 -0.58 2.23 3.02
CA VAL A 16 -0.64 2.50 1.57
C VAL A 16 -0.93 1.21 0.81
N ALA A 17 -0.27 0.11 1.16
CA ALA A 17 -0.51 -1.17 0.51
C ALA A 17 -1.95 -1.64 0.72
N MET A 18 -2.47 -1.54 1.93
CA MET A 18 -3.85 -1.90 2.25
C MET A 18 -4.84 -1.04 1.48
N LEU A 19 -4.60 0.25 1.43
CA LEU A 19 -5.47 1.17 0.70
C LEU A 19 -5.46 0.85 -0.80
N SER A 20 -4.29 0.53 -1.34
CA SER A 20 -4.16 0.12 -2.75
C SER A 20 -4.98 -1.13 -3.03
N GLY A 21 -4.96 -2.10 -2.11
CA GLY A 21 -5.74 -3.33 -2.24
C GLY A 21 -7.25 -3.08 -2.31
N MET A 22 -7.71 -1.99 -1.72
CA MET A 22 -9.13 -1.64 -1.76
C MET A 22 -9.62 -1.26 -3.17
N ARG A 23 -8.71 -1.07 -4.10
CA ARG A 23 -9.05 -0.88 -5.52
C ARG A 23 -9.29 -2.20 -6.24
N SER A 24 -8.97 -3.33 -5.61
CA SER A 24 -9.16 -4.63 -6.23
C SER A 24 -10.64 -4.92 -6.45
N LYS A 25 -10.96 -5.42 -7.63
CA LYS A 25 -12.32 -5.84 -7.98
C LYS A 25 -12.58 -7.32 -7.73
N ASP A 26 -11.57 -8.03 -7.23
CA ASP A 26 -11.73 -9.45 -6.89
C ASP A 26 -12.67 -9.57 -5.70
N PRO A 27 -13.81 -10.27 -5.83
CA PRO A 27 -14.76 -10.36 -4.73
C PRO A 27 -14.31 -11.27 -3.59
N ASN A 28 -13.30 -12.11 -3.82
CA ASN A 28 -12.85 -13.09 -2.83
C ASN A 28 -11.60 -12.63 -2.08
N THR A 29 -10.68 -11.99 -2.77
CA THR A 29 -9.40 -11.62 -2.17
C THR A 29 -8.93 -10.28 -2.71
N GLN A 30 -8.68 -9.33 -1.82
CA GLN A 30 -8.14 -8.04 -2.17
C GLN A 30 -6.72 -7.95 -1.62
N VAL A 31 -5.76 -7.77 -2.51
CA VAL A 31 -4.34 -7.69 -2.16
C VAL A 31 -3.75 -6.39 -2.69
N GLY A 32 -3.02 -5.70 -1.83
CA GLY A 32 -2.29 -4.51 -2.22
C GLY A 32 -0.81 -4.65 -1.90
N ALA A 33 0.00 -3.91 -2.63
CA ALA A 33 1.44 -3.92 -2.44
C ALA A 33 2.00 -2.51 -2.61
N CYS A 34 3.13 -2.26 -1.95
CA CYS A 34 3.81 -0.99 -2.02
C CYS A 34 5.31 -1.28 -2.12
N ILE A 35 5.96 -0.68 -3.11
CA ILE A 35 7.41 -0.80 -3.31
C ILE A 35 8.05 0.50 -2.87
N VAL A 36 9.01 0.42 -1.97
CA VAL A 36 9.67 1.60 -1.42
C VAL A 36 11.18 1.52 -1.60
N SER A 37 11.79 2.68 -1.72
CA SER A 37 13.25 2.80 -1.77
C SER A 37 13.86 2.83 -0.37
N PRO A 38 15.17 2.59 -0.23
CA PRO A 38 15.82 2.65 1.09
C PRO A 38 15.72 4.00 1.79
N ASP A 39 15.46 5.08 1.05
CA ASP A 39 15.28 6.42 1.61
C ASP A 39 13.81 6.76 1.88
N ASN A 40 12.97 5.74 2.04
CA ASN A 40 11.56 5.87 2.43
C ASN A 40 10.68 6.61 1.42
N LYS A 41 10.97 6.40 0.14
CA LYS A 41 10.13 6.96 -0.92
C LYS A 41 9.33 5.85 -1.58
N ILE A 42 8.05 6.10 -1.81
CA ILE A 42 7.20 5.16 -2.53
C ILE A 42 7.53 5.23 -4.01
N LEU A 43 7.96 4.08 -4.57
CA LEU A 43 8.32 3.97 -5.97
C LEU A 43 7.13 3.51 -6.80
N SER A 44 6.32 2.62 -6.27
CA SER A 44 5.18 2.06 -6.98
C SER A 44 4.19 1.45 -6.00
N MET A 45 2.93 1.35 -6.43
CA MET A 45 1.86 0.69 -5.70
C MET A 45 1.09 -0.17 -6.68
N GLY A 46 0.49 -1.23 -6.17
CA GLY A 46 -0.29 -2.10 -7.02
C GLY A 46 -1.34 -2.88 -6.24
N TYR A 47 -2.23 -3.51 -6.97
CA TYR A 47 -3.26 -4.35 -6.39
C TYR A 47 -3.65 -5.43 -7.40
N ASN A 48 -4.23 -6.52 -6.89
CA ASN A 48 -4.64 -7.61 -7.76
C ASN A 48 -5.94 -7.25 -8.49
N GLY A 49 -6.17 -7.94 -9.60
CA GLY A 49 -7.40 -7.77 -10.36
C GLY A 49 -7.63 -8.97 -11.25
N PHE A 50 -8.75 -8.95 -11.97
CA PHE A 50 -9.01 -10.00 -12.94
C PHE A 50 -8.08 -9.85 -14.13
N PRO A 51 -7.53 -10.96 -14.65
CA PRO A 51 -6.75 -10.88 -15.87
C PRO A 51 -7.64 -10.38 -17.00
N LYS A 52 -7.06 -9.58 -17.87
CA LYS A 52 -7.74 -9.19 -19.11
C LYS A 52 -7.82 -10.41 -19.98
N GLY A 53 -9.01 -10.83 -20.19
CA GLY A 53 -9.31 -12.05 -20.91
C GLY A 53 -9.45 -11.87 -22.36
#